data_d7fca5377dca3b969ee8b8b20dbe825f
#
_entry.id   d7fca5377dca3b969ee8b8b20dbe825f
#
_cell.length_a   1.000
_cell.length_b   1.000
_cell.length_c   1.000
_cell.angle_alpha   90.00
_cell.angle_beta   90.00
_cell.angle_gamma   90.00
#
_symmetry.space_group_name_H-M   'P 1'
#
loop_
_entity.id
_entity.type
_entity.pdbx_description
1 polymer ?
#
loop_
_entity_poly.entity_id
_entity_poly.type
_entity_poly.pdbx_seq_one_letter_code
_entity_poly.pdbx_strand_id
1 'polypeptide(L)'
;SYRKLLWSHTPITDFWRVGRGYAKKLAQYGLNTMGDIARCSLGDERSYHNEGLLYRLFGINAELLIDHAWGWEPCTIADVKGYRPETKSICSGQVLHCPYEAQKARIVMREMADALSLELVSKGLVTDQLVVTIGYDRKNLESQQITYTGKITTNRYGKKVPEHANGTVNLERKTSSSH
;
A
#
# COMPACT_ATOMS: atom_id res chain seq x y z
N SER A 1 -0.23 -10.34 30.83
CA SER A 1 -1.24 -9.51 30.16
C SER A 1 -0.57 -8.58 29.15
N TYR A 2 -1.25 -8.24 28.09
CA TYR A 2 -0.79 -7.39 26.99
C TYR A 2 -0.07 -6.11 27.50
N ARG A 3 -0.70 -5.36 28.39
CA ARG A 3 -0.14 -4.11 28.94
C ARG A 3 1.21 -4.29 29.63
N LYS A 4 1.38 -5.35 30.40
CA LYS A 4 2.62 -5.60 31.14
C LYS A 4 3.79 -5.99 30.23
N LEU A 5 3.49 -6.65 29.11
CA LEU A 5 4.50 -7.22 28.22
C LEU A 5 4.80 -6.35 27.01
N LEU A 6 3.77 -5.70 26.44
CA LEU A 6 3.87 -5.08 25.13
C LEU A 6 3.77 -3.55 25.12
N TRP A 7 3.28 -2.90 26.19
CA TRP A 7 3.18 -1.45 26.20
C TRP A 7 4.50 -0.72 26.10
N SER A 8 5.60 -1.32 26.56
CA SER A 8 6.95 -0.76 26.48
C SER A 8 7.78 -1.35 25.33
N HIS A 9 7.19 -2.23 24.52
CA HIS A 9 7.90 -2.86 23.40
C HIS A 9 8.33 -1.85 22.35
N THR A 10 9.55 -2.00 21.87
CA THR A 10 10.14 -1.24 20.76
C THR A 10 10.88 -2.19 19.82
N PRO A 11 10.88 -1.93 18.51
CA PRO A 11 10.28 -0.77 17.84
C PRO A 11 8.75 -0.92 17.66
N ILE A 12 8.04 0.20 17.64
CA ILE A 12 6.57 0.21 17.47
C ILE A 12 6.13 -0.38 16.11
N THR A 13 7.02 -0.44 15.15
CA THR A 13 6.78 -1.04 13.82
C THR A 13 6.62 -2.56 13.83
N ASP A 14 6.86 -3.22 14.96
CA ASP A 14 6.60 -4.66 15.12
C ASP A 14 5.11 -4.97 15.31
N PHE A 15 4.31 -3.93 15.60
CA PHE A 15 2.87 -4.08 15.75
C PHE A 15 2.15 -4.01 14.41
N TRP A 16 1.10 -4.82 14.29
CA TRP A 16 0.25 -4.88 13.11
C TRP A 16 -0.26 -3.49 12.72
N ARG A 17 -0.20 -3.19 11.42
CA ARG A 17 -0.57 -1.90 10.80
C ARG A 17 0.24 -0.68 11.23
N VAL A 18 1.26 -0.82 12.04
CA VAL A 18 2.17 0.29 12.38
C VAL A 18 3.41 0.24 11.48
N GLY A 19 3.32 0.81 10.30
CA GLY A 19 4.45 0.92 9.38
C GLY A 19 5.35 2.14 9.70
N ARG A 20 6.46 2.27 8.95
CA ARG A 20 7.43 3.37 9.12
C ARG A 20 6.81 4.77 9.05
N GLY A 21 5.77 4.96 8.21
CA GLY A 21 5.05 6.23 8.09
C GLY A 21 4.31 6.60 9.38
N TYR A 22 3.64 5.64 10.00
CA TYR A 22 2.98 5.82 11.29
C TYR A 22 4.00 6.11 12.40
N ALA A 23 5.04 5.28 12.51
CA ALA A 23 6.10 5.46 13.50
C ALA A 23 6.75 6.84 13.39
N LYS A 24 7.06 7.31 12.18
CA LYS A 24 7.64 8.65 11.95
C LYS A 24 6.71 9.78 12.41
N LYS A 25 5.41 9.67 12.11
CA LYS A 25 4.42 10.68 12.55
C LYS A 25 4.27 10.68 14.08
N LEU A 26 4.15 9.50 14.70
CA LEU A 26 4.03 9.35 16.15
C LEU A 26 5.26 9.88 16.89
N ALA A 27 6.46 9.59 16.41
CA ALA A 27 7.72 10.04 17.00
C ALA A 27 7.84 11.57 17.07
N GLN A 28 7.25 12.32 16.12
CA GLN A 28 7.20 13.79 16.15
C GLN A 28 6.46 14.34 17.37
N TYR A 29 5.61 13.53 17.98
CA TYR A 29 4.82 13.85 19.17
C TYR A 29 5.29 13.08 20.41
N GLY A 30 6.45 12.42 20.36
CA GLY A 30 7.01 11.65 21.47
C GLY A 30 6.28 10.34 21.76
N LEU A 31 5.43 9.87 20.84
CA LEU A 31 4.68 8.62 20.97
C LEU A 31 5.47 7.49 20.30
N ASN A 32 6.22 6.71 21.08
CA ASN A 32 7.15 5.72 20.55
C ASN A 32 6.75 4.27 20.84
N THR A 33 5.75 4.08 21.68
CA THR A 33 5.28 2.76 22.14
C THR A 33 3.76 2.66 22.08
N MET A 34 3.21 1.45 22.09
CA MET A 34 1.75 1.25 22.23
C MET A 34 1.22 1.79 23.56
N GLY A 35 2.02 1.74 24.62
CA GLY A 35 1.67 2.35 25.90
C GLY A 35 1.55 3.88 25.83
N ASP A 36 2.36 4.55 25.01
CA ASP A 36 2.25 6.00 24.82
C ASP A 36 0.96 6.35 24.08
N ILE A 37 0.60 5.57 23.05
CA ILE A 37 -0.66 5.74 22.31
C ILE A 37 -1.86 5.52 23.22
N ALA A 38 -1.85 4.44 24.01
CA ALA A 38 -2.93 4.15 24.94
C ALA A 38 -3.10 5.25 26.00
N ARG A 39 -2.01 5.80 26.53
CA ARG A 39 -2.06 6.94 27.46
C ARG A 39 -2.52 8.22 26.76
N CYS A 40 -2.07 8.46 25.53
CA CYS A 40 -2.50 9.58 24.72
C CYS A 40 -4.02 9.58 24.54
N SER A 41 -4.63 8.42 24.26
CA SER A 41 -6.09 8.31 24.07
C SER A 41 -6.93 8.64 25.31
N LEU A 42 -6.33 8.68 26.50
CA LEU A 42 -6.99 9.05 27.76
C LEU A 42 -6.87 10.54 28.11
N GLY A 43 -6.10 11.31 27.33
CA GLY A 43 -5.93 12.74 27.58
C GLY A 43 -7.24 13.52 27.40
N ASP A 44 -7.47 14.51 28.25
CA ASP A 44 -8.60 15.41 28.09
C ASP A 44 -8.42 16.35 26.87
N GLU A 45 -9.47 17.06 26.48
CA GLU A 45 -9.46 17.96 25.33
C GLU A 45 -8.42 19.09 25.42
N ARG A 46 -7.98 19.45 26.63
CA ARG A 46 -6.98 20.50 26.90
C ARG A 46 -5.55 19.97 26.91
N SER A 47 -5.40 18.66 27.00
CA SER A 47 -4.09 18.02 27.01
C SER A 47 -3.45 18.03 25.62
N TYR A 48 -2.13 18.24 25.57
CA TYR A 48 -1.37 18.16 24.31
C TYR A 48 -1.49 16.76 23.67
N HIS A 49 -1.41 15.71 24.49
CA HIS A 49 -1.68 14.34 24.10
C HIS A 49 -3.12 13.98 24.46
N ASN A 50 -3.95 13.82 23.44
CA ASN A 50 -5.34 13.40 23.57
C ASN A 50 -5.77 12.59 22.35
N GLU A 51 -6.95 12.02 22.41
CA GLU A 51 -7.50 11.22 21.32
C GLU A 51 -7.62 12.03 20.02
N GLY A 52 -8.02 13.30 20.09
CA GLY A 52 -8.12 14.21 18.95
C GLY A 52 -6.80 14.42 18.21
N LEU A 53 -5.64 14.32 18.88
CA LEU A 53 -4.34 14.31 18.21
C LEU A 53 -4.20 13.09 17.31
N LEU A 54 -4.56 11.90 17.79
CA LEU A 54 -4.47 10.65 17.02
C LEU A 54 -5.39 10.69 15.81
N TYR A 55 -6.60 11.20 15.94
CA TYR A 55 -7.53 11.39 14.82
C TYR A 55 -7.03 12.40 13.79
N ARG A 56 -6.39 13.49 14.20
CA ARG A 56 -5.75 14.46 13.28
C ARG A 56 -4.64 13.82 12.47
N LEU A 57 -3.86 12.91 13.06
CA LEU A 57 -2.73 12.26 12.41
C LEU A 57 -3.15 11.13 11.45
N PHE A 58 -4.19 10.37 11.79
CA PHE A 58 -4.52 9.11 11.13
C PHE A 58 -5.98 9.00 10.65
N GLY A 59 -6.81 10.01 10.92
CA GLY A 59 -8.24 9.96 10.60
C GLY A 59 -8.92 8.79 11.32
N ILE A 60 -9.88 8.16 10.67
CA ILE A 60 -10.63 7.01 11.24
C ILE A 60 -9.73 5.82 11.62
N ASN A 61 -8.56 5.70 11.03
CA ASN A 61 -7.61 4.64 11.40
C ASN A 61 -7.04 4.82 12.82
N ALA A 62 -7.25 5.97 13.46
CA ALA A 62 -6.88 6.16 14.86
C ALA A 62 -7.64 5.22 15.79
N GLU A 63 -8.92 4.93 15.52
CA GLU A 63 -9.72 3.97 16.30
C GLU A 63 -9.01 2.62 16.41
N LEU A 64 -8.68 2.03 15.26
CA LEU A 64 -8.01 0.74 15.24
C LEU A 64 -6.64 0.78 15.93
N LEU A 65 -5.90 1.88 15.77
CA LEU A 65 -4.62 2.07 16.43
C LEU A 65 -4.77 2.16 17.96
N ILE A 66 -5.79 2.84 18.45
CA ILE A 66 -6.12 2.95 19.88
C ILE A 66 -6.54 1.58 20.42
N ASP A 67 -7.44 0.89 19.75
CA ASP A 67 -7.89 -0.45 20.14
C ASP A 67 -6.70 -1.42 20.29
N HIS A 68 -5.83 -1.47 19.27
CA HIS A 68 -4.63 -2.29 19.33
C HIS A 68 -3.67 -1.85 20.45
N ALA A 69 -3.56 -0.55 20.74
CA ALA A 69 -2.75 -0.06 21.84
C ALA A 69 -3.31 -0.49 23.21
N TRP A 70 -4.61 -0.66 23.32
CA TRP A 70 -5.27 -1.23 24.50
C TRP A 70 -5.23 -2.76 24.54
N GLY A 71 -4.80 -3.41 23.46
CA GLY A 71 -4.77 -4.87 23.30
C GLY A 71 -6.13 -5.45 22.94
N TRP A 72 -6.96 -4.65 22.27
CA TRP A 72 -8.25 -5.05 21.75
C TRP A 72 -8.16 -5.26 20.23
N GLU A 73 -8.68 -6.40 19.75
CA GLU A 73 -8.82 -6.73 18.32
C GLU A 73 -10.26 -7.15 18.09
N PRO A 74 -11.09 -6.26 17.50
CA PRO A 74 -12.50 -6.57 17.26
C PRO A 74 -12.72 -7.56 16.13
N CYS A 75 -11.75 -7.68 15.20
CA CYS A 75 -11.87 -8.53 14.03
C CYS A 75 -11.52 -9.98 14.37
N THR A 76 -12.47 -10.88 14.20
CA THR A 76 -12.25 -12.32 14.39
C THR A 76 -11.87 -13.00 13.07
N ILE A 77 -11.34 -14.23 13.18
CA ILE A 77 -11.10 -15.07 12.00
C ILE A 77 -12.40 -15.37 11.22
N ALA A 78 -13.53 -15.44 11.91
CA ALA A 78 -14.83 -15.60 11.26
C ALA A 78 -15.19 -14.38 10.41
N ASP A 79 -14.93 -13.16 10.92
CA ASP A 79 -15.15 -11.92 10.18
C ASP A 79 -14.24 -11.84 8.95
N VAL A 80 -12.97 -12.21 9.08
CA VAL A 80 -12.04 -12.28 7.95
C VAL A 80 -12.50 -13.25 6.88
N LYS A 81 -12.98 -14.43 7.27
CA LYS A 81 -13.52 -15.44 6.33
C LYS A 81 -14.84 -15.03 5.71
N GLY A 82 -15.67 -14.31 6.45
CA GLY A 82 -16.96 -13.80 5.98
C GLY A 82 -16.86 -12.55 5.12
N TYR A 83 -15.72 -11.85 5.17
CA TYR A 83 -15.53 -10.60 4.46
C TYR A 83 -15.64 -10.78 2.94
N ARG A 84 -16.50 -10.00 2.33
CA ARG A 84 -16.65 -9.89 0.87
C ARG A 84 -16.10 -8.52 0.44
N PRO A 85 -14.91 -8.46 -0.18
CA PRO A 85 -14.34 -7.17 -0.59
C PRO A 85 -15.22 -6.51 -1.67
N GLU A 86 -15.51 -5.24 -1.49
CA GLU A 86 -16.18 -4.40 -2.49
C GLU A 86 -15.16 -3.83 -3.50
N THR A 87 -14.13 -4.60 -3.83
CA THR A 87 -13.13 -4.16 -4.80
C THR A 87 -13.75 -4.03 -6.18
N LYS A 88 -13.54 -2.86 -6.79
CA LYS A 88 -13.97 -2.56 -8.16
C LYS A 88 -12.85 -2.74 -9.18
N SER A 89 -11.77 -3.42 -8.82
CA SER A 89 -10.62 -3.65 -9.70
C SER A 89 -10.02 -5.02 -9.49
N ILE A 90 -9.53 -5.61 -10.56
CA ILE A 90 -8.68 -6.80 -10.55
C ILE A 90 -7.32 -6.36 -11.06
N CYS A 91 -6.24 -6.80 -10.42
CA CYS A 91 -4.90 -6.46 -10.85
C CYS A 91 -4.00 -7.69 -10.88
N SER A 92 -3.07 -7.71 -11.83
CA SER A 92 -1.99 -8.66 -11.93
C SER A 92 -0.67 -7.92 -12.03
N GLY A 93 0.39 -8.46 -11.46
CA GLY A 93 1.72 -7.87 -11.50
C GLY A 93 2.77 -8.93 -11.73
N GLN A 94 3.75 -8.64 -12.60
CA GLN A 94 4.86 -9.52 -12.87
C GLN A 94 6.18 -8.77 -12.72
N VAL A 95 7.10 -9.36 -11.95
CA VAL A 95 8.49 -8.90 -11.86
C VAL A 95 9.31 -9.74 -12.82
N LEU A 96 9.92 -9.08 -13.81
CA LEU A 96 10.75 -9.75 -14.79
C LEU A 96 12.12 -10.09 -14.20
N HIS A 97 12.72 -11.23 -14.61
CA HIS A 97 14.02 -11.66 -14.12
C HIS A 97 15.19 -10.79 -14.64
N CYS A 98 14.98 -10.06 -15.72
CA CYS A 98 15.91 -9.08 -16.27
C CYS A 98 15.14 -7.95 -16.98
N PRO A 99 15.79 -6.81 -17.29
CA PRO A 99 15.18 -5.76 -18.08
C PRO A 99 14.81 -6.27 -19.48
N TYR A 100 13.59 -5.96 -19.92
CA TYR A 100 13.11 -6.27 -21.27
C TYR A 100 13.02 -4.99 -22.10
N GLU A 101 13.39 -5.13 -23.37
CA GLU A 101 13.12 -4.09 -24.36
C GLU A 101 11.61 -3.96 -24.63
N ALA A 102 11.21 -2.81 -25.17
CA ALA A 102 9.80 -2.47 -25.37
C ALA A 102 8.99 -3.54 -26.13
N GLN A 103 9.58 -4.18 -27.15
CA GLN A 103 8.86 -5.22 -27.91
C GLN A 103 8.59 -6.46 -27.05
N LYS A 104 9.58 -6.92 -26.27
CA LYS A 104 9.40 -8.07 -25.37
C LYS A 104 8.43 -7.74 -24.23
N ALA A 105 8.56 -6.54 -23.64
CA ALA A 105 7.66 -6.07 -22.61
C ALA A 105 6.19 -6.01 -23.12
N ARG A 106 5.98 -5.62 -24.38
CA ARG A 106 4.66 -5.62 -25.01
C ARG A 106 4.05 -7.01 -25.12
N ILE A 107 4.85 -8.05 -25.37
CA ILE A 107 4.35 -9.44 -25.39
C ILE A 107 3.88 -9.85 -24.00
N VAL A 108 4.69 -9.61 -22.97
CA VAL A 108 4.30 -9.88 -21.57
C VAL A 108 3.01 -9.17 -21.20
N MET A 109 2.87 -7.89 -21.58
CA MET A 109 1.66 -7.11 -21.32
C MET A 109 0.42 -7.72 -21.99
N ARG A 110 0.55 -8.26 -23.20
CA ARG A 110 -0.55 -8.95 -23.89
C ARG A 110 -0.96 -10.22 -23.15
N GLU A 111 0.02 -11.05 -22.77
CA GLU A 111 -0.23 -12.26 -21.97
C GLU A 111 -0.93 -11.92 -20.63
N MET A 112 -0.50 -10.85 -19.97
CA MET A 112 -1.15 -10.39 -18.73
C MET A 112 -2.58 -9.91 -18.97
N ALA A 113 -2.84 -9.21 -20.08
CA ALA A 113 -4.18 -8.75 -20.46
C ALA A 113 -5.11 -9.94 -20.76
N ASP A 114 -4.62 -10.95 -21.49
CA ASP A 114 -5.36 -12.18 -21.75
C ASP A 114 -5.69 -12.93 -20.45
N ALA A 115 -4.73 -13.08 -19.55
CA ALA A 115 -4.95 -13.73 -18.27
C ALA A 115 -5.99 -12.98 -17.40
N LEU A 116 -5.95 -11.64 -17.37
CA LEU A 116 -6.94 -10.83 -16.65
C LEU A 116 -8.33 -10.93 -17.32
N SER A 117 -8.40 -11.02 -18.64
CA SER A 117 -9.67 -11.20 -19.37
C SER A 117 -10.29 -12.54 -19.01
N LEU A 118 -9.52 -13.61 -18.95
CA LEU A 118 -9.99 -14.93 -18.49
C LEU A 118 -10.48 -14.87 -17.03
N GLU A 119 -9.81 -14.14 -16.18
CA GLU A 119 -10.24 -13.95 -14.80
C GLU A 119 -11.57 -13.17 -14.71
N LEU A 120 -11.75 -12.11 -15.51
CA LEU A 120 -13.01 -11.39 -15.61
C LEU A 120 -14.14 -12.32 -16.04
N VAL A 121 -13.93 -13.12 -17.11
CA VAL A 121 -14.91 -14.10 -17.58
C VAL A 121 -15.25 -15.12 -16.50
N SER A 122 -14.25 -15.68 -15.83
CA SER A 122 -14.46 -16.70 -14.78
C SER A 122 -15.29 -16.18 -13.60
N LYS A 123 -15.19 -14.88 -13.33
CA LYS A 123 -15.92 -14.19 -12.25
C LYS A 123 -17.24 -13.55 -12.72
N GLY A 124 -17.58 -13.64 -14.00
CA GLY A 124 -18.76 -12.99 -14.59
C GLY A 124 -18.69 -11.45 -14.52
N LEU A 125 -17.50 -10.88 -14.60
CA LEU A 125 -17.24 -9.45 -14.49
C LEU A 125 -16.87 -8.83 -15.84
N VAL A 126 -17.08 -7.53 -15.96
CA VAL A 126 -16.67 -6.71 -17.09
C VAL A 126 -15.97 -5.43 -16.59
N THR A 127 -15.11 -4.84 -17.40
CA THR A 127 -14.44 -3.57 -17.10
C THR A 127 -14.62 -2.59 -18.26
N ASP A 128 -14.62 -1.31 -17.94
CA ASP A 128 -14.56 -0.19 -18.87
C ASP A 128 -13.27 0.64 -18.70
N GLN A 129 -12.36 0.18 -17.86
CA GLN A 129 -11.09 0.88 -17.64
C GLN A 129 -9.93 -0.11 -17.56
N LEU A 130 -8.82 0.25 -18.20
CA LEU A 130 -7.55 -0.45 -18.10
C LEU A 130 -6.48 0.50 -17.56
N VAL A 131 -5.75 0.06 -16.55
CA VAL A 131 -4.59 0.77 -16.00
C VAL A 131 -3.34 -0.08 -16.19
N VAL A 132 -2.31 0.52 -16.74
CA VAL A 132 -1.01 -0.12 -16.96
C VAL A 132 0.06 0.63 -16.17
N THR A 133 0.87 -0.08 -15.43
CA THR A 133 2.04 0.46 -14.73
C THR A 133 3.29 -0.27 -15.19
N ILE A 134 4.31 0.47 -15.61
CA ILE A 134 5.60 -0.07 -16.06
C ILE A 134 6.70 0.47 -15.16
N GLY A 135 7.43 -0.44 -14.50
CA GLY A 135 8.66 -0.11 -13.78
C GLY A 135 9.87 -0.21 -14.70
N TYR A 136 10.75 0.77 -14.63
CA TYR A 136 12.01 0.77 -15.38
C TYR A 136 13.17 0.30 -14.51
N ASP A 137 14.12 -0.42 -15.13
CA ASP A 137 15.34 -0.84 -14.45
C ASP A 137 16.23 0.37 -14.11
N ARG A 138 16.84 0.32 -12.93
CA ARG A 138 17.78 1.34 -12.46
C ARG A 138 18.98 1.52 -13.41
N LYS A 139 19.39 0.47 -14.11
CA LYS A 139 20.50 0.53 -15.09
C LYS A 139 20.28 1.57 -16.17
N ASN A 140 19.03 1.98 -16.44
CA ASN A 140 18.74 3.08 -17.35
C ASN A 140 19.34 4.42 -16.89
N LEU A 141 19.60 4.60 -15.59
CA LEU A 141 20.27 5.78 -15.05
C LEU A 141 21.81 5.68 -15.10
N GLU A 142 22.36 4.49 -15.27
CA GLU A 142 23.78 4.19 -15.24
C GLU A 142 24.36 4.03 -16.66
N SER A 143 23.50 3.99 -17.68
CA SER A 143 23.91 3.81 -19.08
C SER A 143 24.63 5.05 -19.61
N GLN A 144 25.82 4.86 -20.15
CA GLN A 144 26.57 5.91 -20.86
C GLN A 144 26.08 6.10 -22.32
N GLN A 145 25.33 5.14 -22.83
CA GLN A 145 24.88 5.14 -24.24
C GLN A 145 23.54 5.83 -24.44
N ILE A 146 22.70 5.92 -23.41
CA ILE A 146 21.37 6.53 -23.49
C ILE A 146 21.20 7.48 -22.31
N THR A 147 20.95 8.74 -22.60
CA THR A 147 20.56 9.72 -21.58
C THR A 147 19.12 9.49 -21.19
N TYR A 148 18.89 9.08 -19.94
CA TYR A 148 17.53 8.94 -19.42
C TYR A 148 16.86 10.30 -19.25
N THR A 149 15.76 10.53 -19.95
CA THR A 149 15.03 11.81 -19.96
C THR A 149 13.76 11.78 -19.10
N GLY A 150 13.42 10.63 -18.51
CA GLY A 150 12.25 10.48 -17.66
C GLY A 150 12.45 11.03 -16.26
N LYS A 151 11.37 11.05 -15.49
CA LYS A 151 11.42 11.46 -14.08
C LYS A 151 12.18 10.45 -13.22
N ILE A 152 12.92 10.98 -12.25
CA ILE A 152 13.71 10.19 -11.31
C ILE A 152 13.12 10.39 -9.91
N THR A 153 12.94 9.31 -9.19
CA THR A 153 12.49 9.31 -7.80
C THR A 153 13.49 8.60 -6.89
N THR A 154 13.27 8.70 -5.60
CA THR A 154 14.10 7.99 -4.60
C THR A 154 13.28 6.85 -4.01
N ASN A 155 13.78 5.63 -4.11
CA ASN A 155 13.13 4.47 -3.54
C ASN A 155 13.26 4.42 -2.01
N ARG A 156 12.59 3.44 -1.37
CA ARG A 156 12.61 3.24 0.09
C ARG A 156 14.00 3.00 0.69
N TYR A 157 14.98 2.69 -0.15
CA TYR A 157 16.37 2.46 0.27
C TYR A 157 17.26 3.68 0.04
N GLY A 158 16.69 4.85 -0.29
CA GLY A 158 17.42 6.08 -0.55
C GLY A 158 18.14 6.12 -1.90
N LYS A 159 17.90 5.13 -2.80
CA LYS A 159 18.54 5.07 -4.13
C LYS A 159 17.69 5.77 -5.16
N LYS A 160 18.34 6.54 -6.04
CA LYS A 160 17.70 7.12 -7.23
C LYS A 160 17.29 6.00 -8.20
N VAL A 161 16.06 6.04 -8.64
CA VAL A 161 15.46 5.08 -9.59
C VAL A 161 14.57 5.83 -10.58
N PRO A 162 14.38 5.32 -11.81
CA PRO A 162 13.36 5.87 -12.70
C PRO A 162 11.98 5.80 -12.06
N GLU A 163 11.16 6.84 -12.26
CA GLU A 163 9.76 6.79 -11.86
C GLU A 163 9.00 5.81 -12.74
N HIS A 164 8.02 5.11 -12.18
CA HIS A 164 7.16 4.20 -12.94
C HIS A 164 6.31 5.00 -13.94
N ALA A 165 6.17 4.48 -15.15
CA ALA A 165 5.18 5.00 -16.08
C ALA A 165 3.80 4.41 -15.77
N ASN A 166 2.79 5.27 -15.75
CA ASN A 166 1.40 4.88 -15.56
C ASN A 166 0.58 5.37 -16.74
N GLY A 167 -0.28 4.51 -17.27
CA GLY A 167 -1.24 4.83 -18.31
C GLY A 167 -2.62 4.31 -17.92
N THR A 168 -3.65 5.13 -18.17
CA THR A 168 -5.05 4.76 -17.97
C THR A 168 -5.80 4.97 -19.27
N VAL A 169 -6.57 3.96 -19.65
CA VAL A 169 -7.45 4.01 -20.83
C VAL A 169 -8.86 3.66 -20.39
N ASN A 170 -9.82 4.51 -20.75
CA ASN A 170 -11.22 4.20 -20.63
C ASN A 170 -11.70 3.57 -21.95
N LEU A 171 -12.36 2.43 -21.84
CA LEU A 171 -12.88 1.69 -22.97
C LEU A 171 -14.24 2.25 -23.36
N GLU A 172 -14.58 2.21 -24.64
CA GLU A 172 -15.87 2.72 -25.15
C GLU A 172 -17.07 1.95 -24.60
N ARG A 173 -16.86 0.69 -24.25
CA ARG A 173 -17.87 -0.20 -23.69
C ARG A 173 -17.29 -1.13 -22.65
N LYS A 174 -18.13 -1.58 -21.72
CA LYS A 174 -17.76 -2.63 -20.77
C LYS A 174 -17.51 -3.95 -21.51
N THR A 175 -16.38 -4.56 -21.23
CA THR A 175 -15.96 -5.82 -21.84
C THR A 175 -15.19 -6.70 -20.88
N SER A 176 -15.17 -7.99 -21.16
CA SER A 176 -14.26 -8.99 -20.56
C SER A 176 -13.33 -9.58 -21.64
N SER A 177 -13.31 -9.03 -22.84
CA SER A 177 -12.47 -9.49 -23.95
C SER A 177 -11.16 -8.73 -24.01
N SER A 178 -10.08 -9.42 -24.33
CA SER A 178 -8.76 -8.84 -24.62
C SER A 178 -8.62 -8.30 -26.05
N HIS A 179 -9.66 -8.47 -26.89
CA HIS A 179 -9.74 -8.05 -28.31
C HIS A 179 -10.77 -6.95 -28.51
#